data_e8903eda8158f5d139b1b2953265bf20
#
_entry.id   e8903eda8158f5d139b1b2953265bf20
#
_cell.length_a   1.000
_cell.length_b   1.000
_cell.length_c   1.000
_cell.angle_alpha   90.00
_cell.angle_beta   90.00
_cell.angle_gamma   90.00
#
_symmetry.space_group_name_H-M   'P 1'
#
loop_
_entity.id
_entity.type
_entity.pdbx_description
1 polymer ?
#
loop_
_entity_poly.entity_id
_entity_poly.type
_entity_poly.pdbx_seq_one_letter_code
_entity_poly.pdbx_strand_id
1 'polypeptide(L)'
;MGDAVKIGLRFRERIWERSDNLNMSFLFSQDDVVPTWFVGFPMRTPIITGWAAGPKSVQLLGKSEQEVAVAAVGALARVLGLESGFVMDRLEAVHYHDWHADPWSRGAYSFVHAGGIDIQRWLGKPVEETLYFAGEATEWTGNCGTVHGAIASGVRVGRAIAGPGRLG
;
A
#
# COMPACT_ATOMS: atom_id res chain seq x y z
N MET A 1 1.91 8.44 -10.86
CA MET A 1 1.87 7.63 -9.61
C MET A 1 0.45 7.15 -9.40
N GLY A 2 0.26 5.94 -8.86
CA GLY A 2 -1.04 5.45 -8.44
C GLY A 2 -1.36 5.90 -7.02
N ASP A 3 -2.63 6.11 -6.75
CA ASP A 3 -3.09 6.51 -5.42
C ASP A 3 -3.45 5.28 -4.59
N ALA A 4 -3.02 5.29 -3.33
CA ALA A 4 -3.45 4.34 -2.33
C ALA A 4 -3.48 4.98 -0.95
N VAL A 5 -4.48 4.61 -0.18
CA VAL A 5 -4.60 4.93 1.24
C VAL A 5 -4.37 3.65 2.03
N LYS A 6 -3.46 3.72 2.98
CA LYS A 6 -3.18 2.66 3.94
C LYS A 6 -3.32 3.24 5.34
N ILE A 7 -4.19 2.66 6.15
CA ILE A 7 -4.44 3.10 7.51
C ILE A 7 -4.30 1.94 8.49
N GLY A 8 -3.44 2.09 9.47
CA GLY A 8 -3.29 1.16 10.59
C GLY A 8 -4.17 1.58 11.76
N LEU A 9 -5.04 0.71 12.22
CA LEU A 9 -5.89 0.91 13.39
C LEU A 9 -5.42 -0.02 14.50
N ARG A 10 -4.95 0.53 15.62
CA ARG A 10 -4.59 -0.22 16.81
C ARG A 10 -5.74 -0.14 17.82
N PHE A 11 -6.19 -1.29 18.27
CA PHE A 11 -7.26 -1.45 19.23
C PHE A 11 -6.73 -1.94 20.59
N ARG A 12 -7.56 -1.87 21.63
CA ARG A 12 -7.27 -2.47 22.94
C ARG A 12 -7.27 -3.99 22.89
N GLU A 13 -8.05 -4.55 21.99
CA GLU A 13 -8.23 -5.99 21.78
C GLU A 13 -8.46 -6.30 20.31
N ARG A 14 -8.37 -7.54 19.91
CA ARG A 14 -8.63 -8.00 18.55
C ARG A 14 -10.15 -8.15 18.33
N ILE A 15 -10.81 -7.03 18.06
CA ILE A 15 -12.28 -6.95 17.95
C ILE A 15 -12.86 -7.88 16.86
N TRP A 16 -12.09 -8.19 15.82
CA TRP A 16 -12.49 -9.09 14.74
C TRP A 16 -12.54 -10.56 15.14
N GLU A 17 -11.97 -10.95 16.28
CA GLU A 17 -12.08 -12.30 16.83
C GLU A 17 -13.41 -12.57 17.53
N ARG A 18 -14.22 -11.55 17.77
CA ARG A 18 -15.56 -11.69 18.37
C ARG A 18 -16.60 -12.21 17.37
N SER A 19 -16.36 -12.06 16.08
CA SER A 19 -17.11 -12.70 15.00
C SER A 19 -16.39 -13.99 14.59
N ASP A 20 -16.99 -14.79 13.71
CA ASP A 20 -16.42 -16.07 13.23
C ASP A 20 -15.08 -15.94 12.47
N ASN A 21 -14.43 -14.77 12.53
CA ASN A 21 -13.19 -14.42 11.84
C ASN A 21 -11.91 -14.70 12.67
N LEU A 22 -11.92 -15.74 13.51
CA LEU A 22 -10.86 -16.05 14.49
C LEU A 22 -9.45 -16.18 13.93
N ASN A 23 -9.29 -16.59 12.67
CA ASN A 23 -7.97 -16.78 12.02
C ASN A 23 -7.84 -15.97 10.73
N MET A 24 -8.43 -14.79 10.69
CA MET A 24 -8.38 -13.91 9.53
C MET A 24 -6.95 -13.42 9.29
N SER A 25 -6.45 -13.59 8.06
CA SER A 25 -5.26 -12.90 7.56
C SER A 25 -5.64 -11.71 6.70
N PHE A 26 -6.63 -11.90 5.82
CA PHE A 26 -7.21 -10.89 4.95
C PHE A 26 -8.73 -10.95 4.99
N LEU A 27 -9.34 -9.79 4.81
CA LEU A 27 -10.77 -9.63 4.64
C LEU A 27 -11.02 -8.71 3.45
N PHE A 28 -11.72 -9.22 2.45
CA PHE A 28 -12.13 -8.46 1.27
C PHE A 28 -13.62 -8.19 1.34
N SER A 29 -14.01 -6.97 1.01
CA SER A 29 -15.41 -6.55 1.04
C SER A 29 -15.80 -5.74 -0.19
N GLN A 30 -17.09 -5.56 -0.36
CA GLN A 30 -17.66 -4.64 -1.37
C GLN A 30 -17.76 -3.20 -0.86
N ASP A 31 -17.19 -2.90 0.32
CA ASP A 31 -17.22 -1.55 0.87
C ASP A 31 -16.57 -0.54 -0.09
N ASP A 32 -17.22 0.59 -0.29
CA ASP A 32 -16.77 1.60 -1.22
C ASP A 32 -15.66 2.48 -0.66
N VAL A 33 -15.46 2.48 0.66
CA VAL A 33 -14.45 3.31 1.32
C VAL A 33 -13.15 2.55 1.52
N VAL A 34 -13.20 1.45 2.28
CA VAL A 34 -12.02 0.61 2.56
C VAL A 34 -12.36 -0.85 2.30
N PRO A 35 -12.12 -1.35 1.08
CA PRO A 35 -12.54 -2.70 0.68
C PRO A 35 -11.66 -3.82 1.19
N THR A 36 -10.43 -3.53 1.59
CA THR A 36 -9.44 -4.56 1.95
C THR A 36 -8.89 -4.31 3.34
N TRP A 37 -8.89 -5.37 4.15
CA TRP A 37 -8.34 -5.35 5.50
C TRP A 37 -7.40 -6.52 5.69
N PHE A 38 -6.35 -6.34 6.47
CA PHE A 38 -5.43 -7.42 6.81
C PHE A 38 -4.80 -7.22 8.20
N VAL A 39 -4.41 -8.33 8.81
CA VAL A 39 -3.71 -8.37 10.09
C VAL A 39 -2.32 -8.97 9.90
N GLY A 40 -1.42 -8.76 10.85
CA GLY A 40 -0.04 -9.23 10.79
C GLY A 40 0.13 -10.72 11.11
N PHE A 41 -0.77 -11.60 10.60
CA PHE A 41 -0.65 -13.03 10.85
C PHE A 41 0.74 -13.57 10.42
N PRO A 42 1.40 -14.46 11.20
CA PRO A 42 0.90 -15.16 12.39
C PRO A 42 0.99 -14.38 13.73
N MET A 43 1.51 -13.16 13.72
CA MET A 43 1.56 -12.33 14.92
C MET A 43 0.15 -11.93 15.35
N ARG A 44 -0.16 -12.13 16.64
CA ARG A 44 -1.48 -11.83 17.20
C ARG A 44 -1.49 -10.42 17.81
N THR A 45 -1.16 -9.42 17.02
CA THR A 45 -1.22 -8.01 17.44
C THR A 45 -2.63 -7.45 17.33
N PRO A 46 -3.08 -6.52 18.17
CA PRO A 46 -4.37 -5.86 18.06
C PRO A 46 -4.34 -4.73 17.01
N ILE A 47 -3.69 -4.97 15.86
CA ILE A 47 -3.57 -4.03 14.75
C ILE A 47 -4.22 -4.65 13.52
N ILE A 48 -5.10 -3.89 12.90
CA ILE A 48 -5.65 -4.19 11.58
C ILE A 48 -5.30 -3.04 10.63
N THR A 49 -4.97 -3.40 9.40
CA THR A 49 -4.65 -2.42 8.37
C THR A 49 -5.74 -2.41 7.32
N GLY A 50 -6.31 -1.23 7.09
CA GLY A 50 -7.20 -0.96 5.97
C GLY A 50 -6.42 -0.47 4.76
N TRP A 51 -6.84 -0.89 3.57
CA TRP A 51 -6.23 -0.49 2.31
C TRP A 51 -7.29 -0.24 1.24
N ALA A 52 -7.16 0.93 0.60
CA ALA A 52 -7.94 1.34 -0.54
C ALA A 52 -7.01 1.89 -1.62
N ALA A 53 -7.20 1.50 -2.87
CA ALA A 53 -6.36 1.94 -3.98
C ALA A 53 -7.19 2.28 -5.22
N GLY A 54 -6.57 3.00 -6.15
CA GLY A 54 -7.20 3.43 -7.38
C GLY A 54 -8.46 4.27 -7.13
N PRO A 55 -9.54 4.09 -7.88
CA PRO A 55 -10.74 4.92 -7.76
C PRO A 55 -11.34 4.98 -6.35
N LYS A 56 -11.19 3.90 -5.56
CA LYS A 56 -11.71 3.86 -4.18
C LYS A 56 -10.90 4.71 -3.19
N SER A 57 -9.61 4.94 -3.44
CA SER A 57 -8.81 5.82 -2.58
C SER A 57 -9.14 7.30 -2.75
N VAL A 58 -9.64 7.71 -3.90
CA VAL A 58 -9.86 9.13 -4.25
C VAL A 58 -10.72 9.86 -3.20
N GLN A 59 -11.73 9.19 -2.67
CA GLN A 59 -12.62 9.78 -1.66
C GLN A 59 -11.94 10.02 -0.29
N LEU A 60 -10.76 9.46 -0.08
CA LEU A 60 -9.99 9.61 1.15
C LEU A 60 -8.80 10.58 1.00
N LEU A 61 -8.42 10.92 -0.24
CA LEU A 61 -7.30 11.82 -0.50
C LEU A 61 -7.58 13.24 0.01
N GLY A 62 -6.57 13.89 0.55
CA GLY A 62 -6.65 15.26 1.06
C GLY A 62 -7.48 15.41 2.34
N LYS A 63 -7.93 14.31 2.94
CA LYS A 63 -8.61 14.33 4.24
C LYS A 63 -7.60 14.28 5.38
N SER A 64 -7.96 14.87 6.50
CA SER A 64 -7.20 14.77 7.73
C SER A 64 -7.15 13.32 8.24
N GLU A 65 -6.13 13.00 9.03
CA GLU A 65 -6.01 11.69 9.68
C GLU A 65 -7.30 11.30 10.44
N GLN A 66 -7.91 12.27 11.13
CA GLN A 66 -9.15 12.05 11.87
C GLN A 66 -10.33 11.69 10.96
N GLU A 67 -10.50 12.38 9.84
CA GLU A 67 -11.57 12.08 8.87
C GLU A 67 -11.36 10.71 8.22
N VAL A 68 -10.11 10.37 7.88
CA VAL A 68 -9.76 9.04 7.34
C VAL A 68 -10.01 7.96 8.39
N ALA A 69 -9.67 8.21 9.66
CA ALA A 69 -9.92 7.28 10.76
C ALA A 69 -11.41 7.01 10.97
N VAL A 70 -12.24 8.05 11.00
CA VAL A 70 -13.70 7.90 11.14
C VAL A 70 -14.28 7.10 9.97
N ALA A 71 -13.87 7.42 8.75
CA ALA A 71 -14.32 6.70 7.55
C ALA A 71 -13.90 5.22 7.59
N ALA A 72 -12.66 4.94 7.98
CA ALA A 72 -12.12 3.59 8.09
C ALA A 72 -12.81 2.78 9.21
N VAL A 73 -13.02 3.39 10.37
CA VAL A 73 -13.77 2.73 11.47
C VAL A 73 -15.19 2.39 11.05
N GLY A 74 -15.88 3.31 10.36
CA GLY A 74 -17.21 3.05 9.81
C GLY A 74 -17.22 1.90 8.80
N ALA A 75 -16.24 1.85 7.90
CA ALA A 75 -16.08 0.76 6.94
C ALA A 75 -15.80 -0.58 7.64
N LEU A 76 -14.88 -0.59 8.61
CA LEU A 76 -14.56 -1.81 9.39
C LEU A 76 -15.77 -2.31 10.17
N ALA A 77 -16.52 -1.41 10.80
CA ALA A 77 -17.74 -1.75 11.55
C ALA A 77 -18.77 -2.44 10.64
N ARG A 78 -19.03 -1.89 9.45
CA ARG A 78 -19.95 -2.50 8.46
C ARG A 78 -19.50 -3.90 8.06
N VAL A 79 -18.21 -4.06 7.76
CA VAL A 79 -17.64 -5.34 7.29
C VAL A 79 -17.68 -6.41 8.38
N LEU A 80 -17.48 -6.02 9.64
CA LEU A 80 -17.53 -6.94 10.79
C LEU A 80 -18.94 -7.14 11.37
N GLY A 81 -19.94 -6.40 10.90
CA GLY A 81 -21.30 -6.44 11.47
C GLY A 81 -21.37 -5.87 12.89
N LEU A 82 -20.52 -4.88 13.20
CA LEU A 82 -20.41 -4.25 14.52
C LEU A 82 -20.94 -2.81 14.48
N GLU A 83 -21.37 -2.32 15.64
CA GLU A 83 -21.73 -0.91 15.79
C GLU A 83 -20.48 -0.02 15.72
N SER A 84 -20.53 1.09 14.96
CA SER A 84 -19.39 2.00 14.79
C SER A 84 -18.90 2.61 16.11
N GLY A 85 -19.82 2.93 17.04
CA GLY A 85 -19.50 3.39 18.38
C GLY A 85 -18.69 2.36 19.16
N PHE A 86 -19.08 1.09 19.10
CA PHE A 86 -18.35 0.00 19.72
C PHE A 86 -16.90 -0.12 19.21
N VAL A 87 -16.72 0.02 17.89
CA VAL A 87 -15.40 -0.05 17.26
C VAL A 87 -14.56 1.18 17.66
N MET A 88 -15.15 2.37 17.61
CA MET A 88 -14.48 3.63 17.97
C MET A 88 -14.00 3.63 19.43
N ASP A 89 -14.83 3.19 20.37
CA ASP A 89 -14.50 3.15 21.80
C ASP A 89 -13.30 2.27 22.14
N ARG A 90 -12.96 1.33 21.25
CA ARG A 90 -11.84 0.39 21.42
C ARG A 90 -10.59 0.78 20.65
N LEU A 91 -10.69 1.83 19.81
CA LEU A 91 -9.57 2.37 19.06
C LEU A 91 -8.61 3.10 20.02
N GLU A 92 -7.32 2.73 19.98
CA GLU A 92 -6.28 3.36 20.81
C GLU A 92 -5.37 4.29 20.00
N ALA A 93 -5.08 3.91 18.77
CA ALA A 93 -4.21 4.71 17.91
C ALA A 93 -4.53 4.51 16.44
N VAL A 94 -4.25 5.54 15.67
CA VAL A 94 -4.33 5.57 14.21
C VAL A 94 -2.92 5.81 13.68
N HIS A 95 -2.60 5.15 12.58
CA HIS A 95 -1.35 5.33 11.84
C HIS A 95 -1.70 5.56 10.38
N TYR A 96 -1.57 6.80 9.94
CA TYR A 96 -1.87 7.22 8.58
C TYR A 96 -0.80 8.18 8.07
N HIS A 97 -0.52 8.12 6.78
CA HIS A 97 0.28 9.10 6.07
C HIS A 97 -0.33 9.32 4.69
N ASP A 98 -0.53 10.58 4.33
CA ASP A 98 -1.04 10.95 3.00
C ASP A 98 0.12 10.99 1.99
N TRP A 99 0.37 9.86 1.36
CA TRP A 99 1.41 9.74 0.32
C TRP A 99 1.13 10.58 -0.93
N HIS A 100 -0.15 10.91 -1.18
CA HIS A 100 -0.53 11.77 -2.29
C HIS A 100 -0.12 13.23 -2.05
N ALA A 101 -0.34 13.73 -0.83
CA ALA A 101 0.04 15.08 -0.42
C ALA A 101 1.53 15.22 -0.10
N ASP A 102 2.25 14.12 0.11
CA ASP A 102 3.69 14.12 0.36
C ASP A 102 4.44 14.68 -0.86
N PRO A 103 5.18 15.80 -0.72
CA PRO A 103 5.82 16.49 -1.85
C PRO A 103 6.91 15.67 -2.54
N TRP A 104 7.47 14.67 -1.87
CA TRP A 104 8.54 13.82 -2.38
C TRP A 104 8.02 12.53 -3.02
N SER A 105 6.87 12.04 -2.59
CA SER A 105 6.24 10.81 -3.08
C SER A 105 5.20 11.07 -4.16
N ARG A 106 4.26 12.00 -3.91
CA ARG A 106 3.16 12.37 -4.81
C ARG A 106 2.35 11.16 -5.30
N GLY A 107 2.12 10.23 -4.41
CA GLY A 107 1.43 8.97 -4.68
C GLY A 107 2.12 7.78 -4.03
N ALA A 108 1.54 6.60 -4.15
CA ALA A 108 1.96 5.41 -3.42
C ALA A 108 2.95 4.52 -4.20
N TYR A 109 2.71 4.30 -5.49
CA TYR A 109 3.54 3.45 -6.36
C TYR A 109 3.30 3.77 -7.83
N SER A 110 4.14 3.22 -8.72
CA SER A 110 3.99 3.42 -10.15
C SER A 110 2.73 2.73 -10.68
N PHE A 111 2.15 3.35 -11.69
CA PHE A 111 0.99 2.83 -12.39
C PHE A 111 1.20 2.99 -13.89
N VAL A 112 0.98 1.91 -14.62
CA VAL A 112 1.20 1.85 -16.07
C VAL A 112 -0.14 1.92 -16.78
N HIS A 113 -0.33 2.95 -17.60
CA HIS A 113 -1.50 3.06 -18.46
C HIS A 113 -1.47 2.01 -19.58
N ALA A 114 -2.64 1.72 -20.15
CA ALA A 114 -2.73 0.85 -21.32
C ALA A 114 -1.80 1.37 -22.43
N GLY A 115 -1.00 0.49 -23.01
CA GLY A 115 0.02 0.83 -24.02
C GLY A 115 1.31 1.44 -23.47
N GLY A 116 1.45 1.61 -22.15
CA GLY A 116 2.60 2.29 -21.53
C GLY A 116 3.76 1.37 -21.13
N ILE A 117 3.73 0.08 -21.43
CA ILE A 117 4.75 -0.88 -20.94
C ILE A 117 6.17 -0.53 -21.42
N ASP A 118 6.32 0.04 -22.60
CA ASP A 118 7.63 0.45 -23.11
C ASP A 118 8.18 1.68 -22.39
N ILE A 119 7.33 2.48 -21.74
CA ILE A 119 7.77 3.67 -20.98
C ILE A 119 8.63 3.25 -19.80
N GLN A 120 8.31 2.14 -19.13
CA GLN A 120 9.12 1.60 -18.04
C GLN A 120 10.52 1.19 -18.50
N ARG A 121 10.62 0.57 -19.68
CA ARG A 121 11.90 0.23 -20.29
C ARG A 121 12.72 1.47 -20.61
N TRP A 122 12.07 2.50 -21.13
CA TRP A 122 12.73 3.78 -21.44
C TRP A 122 13.20 4.48 -20.17
N LEU A 123 12.36 4.50 -19.14
CA LEU A 123 12.73 5.07 -17.84
C LEU A 123 13.91 4.34 -17.20
N GLY A 124 14.05 3.03 -17.43
CA GLY A 124 15.14 2.21 -16.92
C GLY A 124 16.43 2.26 -17.71
N LYS A 125 16.47 2.98 -18.86
CA LYS A 125 17.68 3.12 -19.66
C LYS A 125 18.66 4.11 -19.02
N PRO A 126 19.97 3.82 -19.01
CA PRO A 126 20.96 4.80 -18.59
C PRO A 126 21.03 5.97 -19.58
N VAL A 127 21.36 7.13 -19.08
CA VAL A 127 21.66 8.32 -19.87
C VAL A 127 23.17 8.49 -19.95
N GLU A 128 23.72 8.46 -21.17
CA GLU A 128 25.15 8.64 -21.47
C GLU A 128 26.07 7.75 -20.61
N GLU A 129 25.60 6.55 -20.24
CA GLU A 129 26.31 5.63 -19.34
C GLU A 129 26.80 6.25 -18.03
N THR A 130 26.22 7.38 -17.65
CA THR A 130 26.58 8.18 -16.47
C THR A 130 25.45 8.16 -15.43
N LEU A 131 24.18 8.34 -15.86
CA LEU A 131 23.03 8.31 -14.99
C LEU A 131 22.28 6.99 -15.14
N TYR A 132 22.03 6.34 -14.04
CA TYR A 132 21.34 5.06 -13.98
C TYR A 132 20.10 5.18 -13.11
N PHE A 133 19.00 4.52 -13.52
CA PHE A 133 17.73 4.56 -12.83
C PHE A 133 17.33 3.17 -12.34
N ALA A 134 17.04 3.07 -11.06
CA ALA A 134 16.48 1.88 -10.40
C ALA A 134 15.27 2.28 -9.56
N GLY A 135 14.46 1.31 -9.22
CA GLY A 135 13.21 1.46 -8.49
C GLY A 135 12.11 0.65 -9.16
N GLU A 136 11.02 0.41 -8.47
CA GLU A 136 9.91 -0.41 -8.97
C GLU A 136 9.30 0.12 -10.28
N ALA A 137 9.33 1.43 -10.49
CA ALA A 137 8.81 2.08 -11.68
C ALA A 137 9.63 1.78 -12.94
N THR A 138 10.89 1.36 -12.79
CA THR A 138 11.80 1.00 -13.91
C THR A 138 11.82 -0.49 -14.20
N GLU A 139 10.91 -1.24 -13.58
CA GLU A 139 10.75 -2.67 -13.74
C GLU A 139 9.66 -2.96 -14.80
N TRP A 140 9.99 -3.74 -15.83
CA TRP A 140 9.13 -3.99 -16.99
C TRP A 140 8.81 -5.48 -17.24
N THR A 141 9.19 -6.36 -16.31
CA THR A 141 8.95 -7.82 -16.46
C THR A 141 7.65 -8.28 -15.77
N GLY A 142 6.84 -7.33 -15.27
CA GLY A 142 5.54 -7.60 -14.65
C GLY A 142 5.52 -7.44 -13.12
N ASN A 143 6.65 -7.03 -12.52
CA ASN A 143 6.77 -6.81 -11.07
C ASN A 143 6.80 -5.33 -10.68
N CYS A 144 6.33 -4.43 -11.55
CA CYS A 144 6.21 -3.00 -11.22
C CYS A 144 5.29 -2.80 -10.01
N GLY A 145 5.51 -1.74 -9.23
CA GLY A 145 4.74 -1.49 -8.02
C GLY A 145 5.05 -2.43 -6.85
N THR A 146 6.10 -3.26 -6.95
CA THR A 146 6.43 -4.25 -5.92
C THR A 146 7.87 -4.10 -5.40
N VAL A 147 8.09 -4.61 -4.17
CA VAL A 147 9.44 -4.70 -3.60
C VAL A 147 10.35 -5.59 -4.45
N HIS A 148 9.82 -6.67 -5.02
CA HIS A 148 10.57 -7.57 -5.90
C HIS A 148 11.09 -6.82 -7.13
N GLY A 149 10.23 -6.01 -7.76
CA GLY A 149 10.60 -5.18 -8.90
C GLY A 149 11.66 -4.14 -8.55
N ALA A 150 11.53 -3.51 -7.37
CA ALA A 150 12.55 -2.57 -6.89
C ALA A 150 13.91 -3.25 -6.74
N ILE A 151 13.96 -4.42 -6.10
CA ILE A 151 15.19 -5.22 -5.92
C ILE A 151 15.77 -5.63 -7.29
N ALA A 152 14.95 -6.18 -8.17
CA ALA A 152 15.39 -6.64 -9.50
C ALA A 152 16.00 -5.48 -10.32
N SER A 153 15.37 -4.31 -10.30
CA SER A 153 15.89 -3.12 -10.97
C SER A 153 17.20 -2.63 -10.38
N GLY A 154 17.36 -2.69 -9.06
CA GLY A 154 18.61 -2.36 -8.37
C GLY A 154 19.76 -3.31 -8.76
N VAL A 155 19.48 -4.62 -8.79
CA VAL A 155 20.45 -5.64 -9.24
C VAL A 155 20.86 -5.39 -10.71
N ARG A 156 19.90 -5.08 -11.57
CA ARG A 156 20.16 -4.75 -12.98
C ARG A 156 21.15 -3.58 -13.10
N VAL A 157 20.88 -2.49 -12.38
CA VAL A 157 21.73 -1.29 -12.40
C VAL A 157 23.10 -1.58 -11.78
N GLY A 158 23.15 -2.28 -10.65
CA GLY A 158 24.39 -2.67 -10.01
C GLY A 158 25.31 -3.47 -10.95
N ARG A 159 24.75 -4.43 -11.69
CA ARG A 159 25.49 -5.19 -12.70
C ARG A 159 25.98 -4.33 -13.86
N ALA A 160 25.15 -3.39 -14.32
CA ALA A 160 25.54 -2.47 -15.39
C ALA A 160 26.74 -1.58 -14.99
N ILE A 161 26.74 -1.07 -13.77
CA ILE A 161 27.85 -0.22 -13.25
C ILE A 161 29.10 -1.03 -12.96
N ALA A 162 28.96 -2.22 -12.38
CA ALA A 162 30.10 -3.06 -12.01
C ALA A 162 30.84 -3.67 -13.22
N GLY A 163 30.19 -3.76 -14.36
CA GLY A 163 30.71 -4.40 -15.56
C GLY A 163 30.69 -5.93 -15.47
N PRO A 164 30.90 -6.63 -16.59
CA PRO A 164 30.92 -8.09 -16.61
C PRO A 164 32.08 -8.63 -15.75
N GLY A 165 31.75 -9.37 -14.70
CA GLY A 165 32.72 -10.13 -13.88
C GLY A 165 33.02 -9.58 -12.48
N ARG A 166 32.34 -8.55 -11.99
CA ARG A 166 32.60 -7.99 -10.64
C ARG A 166 31.57 -8.33 -9.55
N LEU A 167 30.53 -9.06 -9.90
CA LEU A 167 29.53 -9.56 -8.92
C LEU A 167 29.55 -11.08 -9.00
N GLY A 168 30.41 -11.70 -8.22
CA GLY A 168 30.42 -13.12 -7.90
C GLY A 168 29.69 -13.37 -6.59
#